data_a03d31d4591f2be9fec74cd35c0d3f3d
#
_entry.id   a03d31d4591f2be9fec74cd35c0d3f3d
#
_cell.length_a   1.000
_cell.length_b   1.000
_cell.length_c   1.000
_cell.angle_alpha   90.00
_cell.angle_beta   90.00
_cell.angle_gamma   90.00
#
_symmetry.space_group_name_H-M   'P 1'
#
loop_
_entity.id
_entity.type
_entity.pdbx_description
1 polymer ?
#
loop_
_entity_poly.entity_id
_entity_poly.type
_entity_poly.pdbx_seq_one_letter_code
_entity_poly.pdbx_strand_id
1 'polypeptide(L)'
;MQVKFEATDATGKVHKRSSTSRVYSHCVVIHFAAHPPSKLWPKGIAACSHAEWVGSCALAERKASRWRKEPCVEAIEILEARQV
;
A
#
# COMPACT_ATOMS: atom_id res chain seq x y z
N MET A 1 -19.68 -13.53 -8.89
CA MET A 1 -19.34 -13.83 -7.48
C MET A 1 -18.18 -12.95 -7.04
N GLN A 2 -18.29 -12.35 -5.89
CA GLN A 2 -17.24 -11.47 -5.35
C GLN A 2 -16.19 -12.29 -4.60
N VAL A 3 -14.93 -12.04 -4.89
CA VAL A 3 -13.80 -12.67 -4.21
C VAL A 3 -13.14 -11.64 -3.31
N LYS A 4 -12.82 -12.05 -2.09
CA LYS A 4 -12.18 -11.19 -1.09
C LYS A 4 -10.70 -11.55 -0.95
N PHE A 5 -9.87 -10.54 -0.83
CA PHE A 5 -8.43 -10.67 -0.64
C PHE A 5 -8.00 -9.95 0.63
N GLU A 6 -7.02 -10.50 1.32
CA GLU A 6 -6.42 -9.91 2.51
C GLU A 6 -4.90 -9.94 2.43
N ALA A 7 -4.26 -8.96 3.04
CA ALA A 7 -2.81 -8.93 3.25
C ALA A 7 -2.52 -8.21 4.57
N THR A 8 -1.63 -8.78 5.38
CA THR A 8 -1.27 -8.23 6.68
C THR A 8 0.12 -7.63 6.60
N ASP A 9 0.27 -6.36 6.96
CA ASP A 9 1.56 -5.69 6.94
C ASP A 9 2.37 -5.95 8.22
N ALA A 10 3.61 -5.41 8.26
CA ALA A 10 4.51 -5.61 9.39
C ALA A 10 3.99 -5.01 10.71
N THR A 11 3.06 -4.05 10.64
CA THR A 11 2.45 -3.45 11.83
C THR A 11 1.29 -4.25 12.38
N GLY A 12 0.88 -5.32 11.67
CA GLY A 12 -0.27 -6.14 12.03
C GLY A 12 -1.59 -5.67 11.45
N LYS A 13 -1.58 -4.59 10.68
CA LYS A 13 -2.79 -4.09 10.05
C LYS A 13 -3.18 -4.97 8.87
N VAL A 14 -4.44 -5.37 8.80
CA VAL A 14 -4.98 -6.17 7.71
C VAL A 14 -5.59 -5.26 6.66
N HIS A 15 -5.09 -5.37 5.43
CA HIS A 15 -5.63 -4.67 4.27
C HIS A 15 -6.56 -5.61 3.52
N LYS A 16 -7.74 -5.10 3.13
CA LYS A 16 -8.78 -5.91 2.48
C LYS A 16 -9.19 -5.32 1.14
N ARG A 17 -9.47 -6.19 0.19
CA ARG A 17 -9.96 -5.80 -1.13
C ARG A 17 -10.96 -6.84 -1.64
N SER A 18 -12.01 -6.38 -2.31
CA SER A 18 -12.96 -7.26 -2.99
C SER A 18 -12.95 -6.98 -4.49
N SER A 19 -13.14 -8.03 -5.28
CA SER A 19 -13.22 -7.89 -6.73
C SER A 19 -14.16 -8.94 -7.32
N THR A 20 -14.88 -8.56 -8.36
CA THR A 20 -15.74 -9.48 -9.11
C THR A 20 -15.08 -10.00 -10.38
N SER A 21 -14.03 -9.33 -10.87
CA SER A 21 -13.42 -9.60 -12.16
C SER A 21 -11.91 -9.75 -12.14
N ARG A 22 -11.26 -9.31 -11.07
CA ARG A 22 -9.79 -9.31 -10.97
C ARG A 22 -9.31 -10.24 -9.88
N VAL A 23 -8.17 -10.90 -10.16
CA VAL A 23 -7.45 -11.68 -9.16
C VAL A 23 -6.18 -10.92 -8.79
N TYR A 24 -5.99 -10.68 -7.51
CA TYR A 24 -4.81 -10.00 -6.99
C TYR A 24 -3.87 -11.02 -6.37
N SER A 25 -2.59 -10.94 -6.71
CA SER A 25 -1.56 -11.81 -6.15
C SER A 25 -0.76 -11.13 -5.05
N HIS A 26 -0.64 -9.81 -5.11
CA HIS A 26 0.18 -9.04 -4.18
C HIS A 26 -0.50 -7.73 -3.78
N CYS A 27 -0.12 -7.24 -2.61
CA CYS A 27 -0.52 -5.94 -2.10
C CYS A 27 0.74 -5.14 -1.79
N VAL A 28 0.86 -3.96 -2.37
CA VAL A 28 1.96 -3.05 -2.08
C VAL A 28 1.48 -2.04 -1.05
N VAL A 29 2.08 -2.05 0.14
CA VAL A 29 1.74 -1.12 1.21
C VAL A 29 2.81 -0.05 1.29
N ILE A 30 2.41 1.19 1.10
CA ILE A 30 3.29 2.35 1.13
C ILE A 30 3.04 3.10 2.45
N HIS A 31 4.08 3.21 3.27
CA HIS A 31 4.02 3.94 4.53
C HIS A 31 4.59 5.34 4.33
N PHE A 32 3.77 6.35 4.58
CA PHE A 32 4.18 7.74 4.48
C PHE A 32 4.56 8.28 5.85
N ALA A 33 5.71 8.95 5.92
CA ALA A 33 6.15 9.62 7.14
C ALA A 33 5.26 10.81 7.47
N ALA A 34 5.14 11.13 8.76
CA ALA A 34 4.48 12.34 9.19
C ALA A 34 5.26 13.56 8.69
N HIS A 35 4.55 14.59 8.27
CA HIS A 35 5.16 15.84 7.82
C HIS A 35 4.87 16.93 8.86
N PRO A 36 5.89 17.65 9.35
CA PRO A 36 5.68 18.75 10.31
C PRO A 36 4.93 19.91 9.66
N PRO A 37 4.30 20.80 10.45
CA PRO A 37 3.66 21.99 9.92
C PRO A 37 4.61 22.85 9.09
N SER A 38 4.15 23.32 7.96
CA SER A 38 4.93 24.15 7.04
C SER A 38 4.01 25.14 6.33
N LYS A 39 4.59 26.00 5.47
CA LYS A 39 3.80 26.97 4.71
C LYS A 39 2.76 26.30 3.80
N LEU A 40 3.11 25.14 3.21
CA LEU A 40 2.20 24.39 2.34
C LEU A 40 1.16 23.62 3.13
N TRP A 41 1.53 23.12 4.32
CA TRP A 41 0.64 22.37 5.21
C TRP A 41 0.71 22.93 6.63
N PRO A 42 -0.07 23.98 6.91
CA PRO A 42 -0.01 24.66 8.23
C PRO A 42 -0.28 23.75 9.42
N LYS A 43 -1.09 22.70 9.23
CA LYS A 43 -1.40 21.72 10.27
C LYS A 43 -0.52 20.48 10.23
N GLY A 44 0.38 20.40 9.23
CA GLY A 44 1.17 19.20 8.99
C GLY A 44 0.34 18.07 8.40
N ILE A 45 0.98 16.92 8.24
CA ILE A 45 0.33 15.70 7.75
C ILE A 45 0.68 14.57 8.70
N ALA A 46 -0.31 13.84 9.17
CA ALA A 46 -0.10 12.66 9.99
C ALA A 46 0.48 11.52 9.16
N ALA A 47 1.30 10.67 9.78
CA ALA A 47 1.77 9.46 9.13
C ALA A 47 0.57 8.59 8.73
N CYS A 48 0.63 8.02 7.52
CA CYS A 48 -0.45 7.19 7.01
C CYS A 48 0.11 6.08 6.11
N SER A 49 -0.76 5.14 5.74
CA SER A 49 -0.41 4.05 4.84
C SER A 49 -1.42 3.96 3.71
N HIS A 50 -0.95 3.56 2.54
CA HIS A 50 -1.77 3.34 1.36
C HIS A 50 -1.50 1.96 0.81
N ALA A 51 -2.54 1.23 0.44
CA ALA A 51 -2.43 -0.10 -0.13
C ALA A 51 -2.83 -0.09 -1.61
N GLU A 52 -1.98 -0.67 -2.45
CA GLU A 52 -2.28 -0.87 -3.87
C GLU A 52 -2.25 -2.37 -4.17
N TRP A 53 -3.26 -2.86 -4.85
CA TRP A 53 -3.43 -4.27 -5.17
C TRP A 53 -3.06 -4.54 -6.61
N VAL A 54 -2.25 -5.57 -6.84
CA VAL A 54 -1.74 -5.89 -8.17
C VAL A 54 -1.86 -7.38 -8.47
N GLY A 55 -1.88 -7.71 -9.76
CA GLY A 55 -2.08 -9.08 -10.24
C GLY A 55 -0.79 -9.88 -10.44
N SER A 56 0.38 -9.32 -10.20
CA SER A 56 1.64 -10.04 -10.34
C SER A 56 2.75 -9.44 -9.48
N CYS A 57 3.75 -10.24 -9.19
CA CYS A 57 4.94 -9.79 -8.46
C CYS A 57 5.70 -8.70 -9.23
N ALA A 58 5.79 -8.83 -10.55
CA ALA A 58 6.46 -7.84 -11.40
C ALA A 58 5.80 -6.46 -11.29
N LEU A 59 4.45 -6.42 -11.27
CA LEU A 59 3.72 -5.17 -11.09
C LEU A 59 3.93 -4.60 -9.68
N ALA A 60 4.00 -5.47 -8.66
CA ALA A 60 4.26 -5.04 -7.28
C ALA A 60 5.63 -4.36 -7.18
N GLU A 61 6.65 -4.96 -7.76
CA GLU A 61 8.00 -4.39 -7.75
C GLU A 61 8.08 -3.08 -8.52
N ARG A 62 7.38 -2.99 -9.64
CA ARG A 62 7.32 -1.76 -10.44
C ARG A 62 6.69 -0.62 -9.66
N LYS A 63 5.58 -0.88 -8.97
CA LYS A 63 4.93 0.13 -8.12
C LYS A 63 5.81 0.52 -6.94
N ALA A 64 6.46 -0.44 -6.29
CA ALA A 64 7.38 -0.16 -5.19
C ALA A 64 8.53 0.74 -5.65
N SER A 65 9.12 0.45 -6.81
CA SER A 65 10.20 1.27 -7.37
C SER A 65 9.74 2.70 -7.67
N ARG A 66 8.52 2.86 -8.16
CA ARG A 66 7.94 4.17 -8.43
C ARG A 66 7.76 4.97 -7.15
N TRP A 67 7.21 4.35 -6.10
CA TRP A 67 6.96 5.03 -4.83
C TRP A 67 8.25 5.35 -4.06
N ARG A 68 9.30 4.54 -4.21
CA ARG A 68 10.59 4.80 -3.54
C ARG A 68 11.22 6.12 -3.93
N LYS A 69 10.82 6.70 -5.06
CA LYS A 69 11.32 7.99 -5.52
C LYS A 69 10.64 9.17 -4.83
N GLU A 70 9.54 8.93 -4.12
CA GLU A 70 8.80 9.97 -3.43
C GLU A 70 9.45 10.27 -2.07
N PRO A 71 9.78 11.54 -1.77
CA PRO A 71 10.52 11.87 -0.55
C PRO A 71 9.72 11.66 0.74
N CYS A 72 8.39 11.63 0.66
CA CYS A 72 7.54 11.42 1.83
C CYS A 72 7.33 9.94 2.18
N VAL A 73 7.82 9.01 1.36
CA VAL A 73 7.69 7.58 1.61
C VAL A 73 8.75 7.13 2.60
N GLU A 74 8.31 6.58 3.73
CA GLU A 74 9.17 6.07 4.78
C GLU A 74 9.56 4.62 4.57
N ALA A 75 8.60 3.79 4.16
CA ALA A 75 8.81 2.36 3.94
C ALA A 75 7.81 1.83 2.93
N ILE A 76 8.18 0.73 2.26
CA ILE A 76 7.31 0.04 1.31
C ILE A 76 7.40 -1.45 1.60
N GLU A 77 6.23 -2.11 1.65
CA GLU A 77 6.13 -3.56 1.81
C GLU A 77 5.44 -4.16 0.61
N ILE A 78 5.96 -5.29 0.13
CA ILE A 78 5.31 -6.09 -0.90
C ILE A 78 4.81 -7.36 -0.20
N LEU A 79 3.49 -7.49 -0.11
CA LEU A 79 2.83 -8.58 0.60
C LEU A 79 2.14 -9.52 -0.38
N GLU A 80 2.08 -10.80 -0.04
CA GLU A 80 1.27 -11.74 -0.78
C GLU A 80 -0.21 -11.55 -0.41
N ALA A 81 -1.07 -11.45 -1.43
CA ALA A 81 -2.50 -11.36 -1.23
C ALA A 81 -3.07 -12.77 -0.99
N ARG A 82 -3.85 -12.91 0.07
CA ARG A 82 -4.55 -14.16 0.39
C ARG A 82 -6.00 -14.04 -0.03
N GLN A 83 -6.48 -15.04 -0.73
CA GLN A 83 -7.90 -15.16 -1.04
C GLN A 83 -8.62 -15.74 0.18
N VAL A 84 -9.69 -15.08 0.57
CA VAL A 84 -10.46 -15.45 1.77
C VAL A 84 -11.82 -16.01 1.39
#